data_ec88218affaf615a191796bafd59da12
#
_entry.id   ec88218affaf615a191796bafd59da12
#
_cell.length_a   1.000
_cell.length_b   1.000
_cell.length_c   1.000
_cell.angle_alpha   90.00
_cell.angle_beta   90.00
_cell.angle_gamma   90.00
#
_symmetry.space_group_name_H-M   'P 1'
#
loop_
_entity.id
_entity.type
_entity.pdbx_description
1 polymer ?
#
loop_
_entity_poly.entity_id
_entity_poly.type
_entity_poly.pdbx_seq_one_letter_code
_entity_poly.pdbx_strand_id
1 'polypeptide(L)'
;MMERDLLLNGRGTGPLGLVISPIRAKASSWFGSSSEYNSNNEWVVNFGSGNCNNTNKNNSNVSRAVVALDEQVLVGWITAFEDCCLHKKSSVDCTMYRLDSTFDLVILAAQVEILRDYSPGTSICFYVAYPKVREIFAAAFRDRIVQHWICIRLDPLFEERHHELGDVTYNCRVGFGTMAAAERAARDTAAMTNNYTEDGFVSTIDIWSFFMTIDKNVTWSLLEAFINANKVKIIEAHPETNMQVLVWLVKMVVMHCPQDDCKFRGDQNLRNKLEPWKSLLNTLKHIGLAIGNITSQNFANFILSFIDEWAVSFCNPRGMVYVRFVDDMFVAAKTKEDILEFRRELIWRLKTQLHQKVHPRKFYIQPARHGVKFVGRVIMPGRTYTGNRTVGNFYNAIDKLDAHCGKMLKKGTSVDSLIELEHLSSSVNSLYGFLVHSASFKIRLRGISKLRHFWKFGYIANAHVAKIKNQYKLQNYLIQKRDEENSEYAAGGFGGRLQLIPSEKPYNQFRRRRTRRRNVRIRVGHHRTRAIRPRPYHIGDCKMPL
;
A
#
# COMPACT_ATOMS: atom_id res chain seq x y z
N MET A 1 26.17 -28.59 13.89
CA MET A 1 25.94 -29.22 15.20
C MET A 1 26.65 -28.36 16.24
N MET A 2 25.94 -27.44 16.86
CA MET A 2 26.31 -26.73 18.08
C MET A 2 25.02 -26.51 18.85
N GLU A 3 24.80 -27.35 19.83
CA GLU A 3 23.85 -27.14 20.90
C GLU A 3 24.30 -25.91 21.69
N ARG A 4 23.45 -24.90 21.78
CA ARG A 4 23.57 -23.85 22.80
C ARG A 4 22.42 -24.05 23.77
N ASP A 5 22.72 -24.63 24.89
CA ASP A 5 21.92 -24.58 26.10
C ASP A 5 21.80 -23.13 26.56
N LEU A 6 20.64 -22.55 26.45
CA LEU A 6 20.26 -21.30 27.09
C LEU A 6 19.37 -21.64 28.30
N LEU A 7 20.02 -21.89 29.43
CA LEU A 7 19.38 -21.87 30.73
C LEU A 7 19.16 -20.42 31.16
N LEU A 8 17.92 -19.96 31.13
CA LEU A 8 17.51 -18.71 31.77
C LEU A 8 16.75 -19.02 33.06
N ASN A 9 17.46 -18.94 34.18
CA ASN A 9 16.87 -18.81 35.50
C ASN A 9 16.56 -17.32 35.77
N GLY A 10 15.28 -16.96 35.79
CA GLY A 10 14.85 -15.64 36.17
C GLY A 10 13.33 -15.55 36.23
N ARG A 11 12.77 -15.58 37.44
CA ARG A 11 11.37 -15.24 37.66
C ARG A 11 11.21 -13.74 37.50
N GLY A 12 10.68 -13.31 36.34
CA GLY A 12 10.21 -11.96 36.11
C GLY A 12 8.83 -12.02 35.53
N THR A 13 7.82 -11.66 36.30
CA THR A 13 6.44 -11.52 35.84
C THR A 13 6.27 -10.21 35.08
N GLY A 14 6.52 -10.24 33.79
CA GLY A 14 6.05 -9.22 32.85
C GLY A 14 4.73 -9.66 32.20
N PRO A 15 3.91 -8.75 31.68
CA PRO A 15 2.52 -9.07 31.30
C PRO A 15 2.33 -9.95 30.06
N LEU A 16 3.37 -10.49 29.44
CA LEU A 16 3.25 -11.38 28.26
C LEU A 16 4.45 -12.35 28.20
N GLY A 17 4.43 -13.39 29.01
CA GLY A 17 5.38 -14.50 28.88
C GLY A 17 4.73 -15.65 28.10
N LEU A 18 5.26 -15.98 26.93
CA LEU A 18 4.87 -17.14 26.15
C LEU A 18 5.80 -18.31 26.46
N VAL A 19 5.26 -19.46 26.86
CA VAL A 19 6.02 -20.67 27.15
C VAL A 19 6.09 -21.54 25.90
N ILE A 20 7.30 -21.72 25.34
CA ILE A 20 7.53 -22.53 24.13
C ILE A 20 8.56 -23.62 24.45
N SER A 21 8.30 -24.86 24.09
CA SER A 21 9.25 -25.96 24.26
C SER A 21 10.28 -26.00 23.12
N PRO A 22 11.60 -26.13 23.40
CA PRO A 22 12.62 -26.26 22.35
C PRO A 22 12.61 -27.70 21.84
N ILE A 23 11.86 -28.00 20.79
CA ILE A 23 11.89 -29.34 20.26
C ILE A 23 11.68 -29.40 18.78
N ARG A 24 12.19 -30.42 18.17
CA ARG A 24 11.73 -31.05 16.95
C ARG A 24 10.18 -31.16 16.91
N ALA A 25 9.51 -30.04 16.97
CA ALA A 25 8.06 -29.97 16.92
C ALA A 25 7.65 -30.24 15.48
N LYS A 26 6.94 -31.32 15.28
CA LYS A 26 6.07 -31.44 14.10
C LYS A 26 5.16 -30.23 14.10
N ALA A 27 4.76 -29.75 12.94
CA ALA A 27 3.91 -28.57 12.75
C ALA A 27 2.55 -28.57 13.48
N SER A 28 2.26 -29.54 14.31
CA SER A 28 1.05 -29.75 15.12
C SER A 28 1.28 -29.71 16.64
N SER A 29 2.42 -29.22 17.12
CA SER A 29 2.72 -29.20 18.56
C SER A 29 2.04 -28.04 19.27
N TRP A 30 1.51 -28.32 20.49
CA TRP A 30 0.87 -27.35 21.36
C TRP A 30 1.85 -26.85 22.42
N PHE A 31 1.78 -25.55 22.74
CA PHE A 31 2.66 -24.89 23.70
C PHE A 31 1.85 -24.10 24.72
N GLY A 32 2.19 -24.23 25.99
CA GLY A 32 1.54 -23.50 27.07
C GLY A 32 1.94 -22.01 27.12
N SER A 33 1.01 -21.15 27.46
CA SER A 33 1.27 -19.74 27.74
C SER A 33 1.47 -19.52 29.24
N SER A 34 2.14 -18.43 29.60
CA SER A 34 2.23 -18.00 31.00
C SER A 34 0.93 -17.44 31.55
N SER A 35 -0.07 -17.22 30.71
CA SER A 35 -1.39 -16.73 31.14
C SER A 35 -2.20 -17.87 31.71
N GLU A 36 -2.57 -17.74 32.97
CA GLU A 36 -3.46 -18.71 33.62
C GLU A 36 -4.90 -18.48 33.19
N TYR A 37 -5.55 -19.56 32.73
CA TYR A 37 -7.00 -19.56 32.49
C TYR A 37 -7.78 -19.67 33.80
N ASN A 38 -7.31 -20.56 34.68
CA ASN A 38 -7.75 -20.75 36.06
C ASN A 38 -6.70 -21.55 36.84
N SER A 39 -6.98 -21.88 38.11
CA SER A 39 -6.05 -22.61 38.97
C SER A 39 -5.55 -23.95 38.42
N ASN A 40 -6.32 -24.59 37.53
CA ASN A 40 -6.03 -25.94 37.02
C ASN A 40 -5.67 -25.98 35.54
N ASN A 41 -5.96 -24.94 34.77
CA ASN A 41 -5.79 -24.91 33.32
C ASN A 41 -4.90 -23.73 32.89
N GLU A 42 -4.18 -23.93 31.80
CA GLU A 42 -3.39 -22.91 31.11
C GLU A 42 -3.76 -22.83 29.63
N TRP A 43 -3.49 -21.70 28.99
CA TRP A 43 -3.63 -21.57 27.56
C TRP A 43 -2.47 -22.25 26.85
N VAL A 44 -2.78 -22.98 25.78
CA VAL A 44 -1.79 -23.58 24.90
C VAL A 44 -2.01 -23.12 23.46
N VAL A 45 -0.92 -22.92 22.74
CA VAL A 45 -0.95 -22.46 21.34
C VAL A 45 -0.35 -23.53 20.44
N ASN A 46 -1.04 -23.86 19.36
CA ASN A 46 -0.53 -24.71 18.29
C ASN A 46 0.10 -23.84 17.18
N PHE A 47 1.40 -23.87 17.06
CA PHE A 47 2.13 -23.06 16.07
C PHE A 47 1.88 -23.50 14.63
N GLY A 48 1.48 -24.74 14.39
CA GLY A 48 1.16 -25.21 13.04
C GLY A 48 -0.19 -24.73 12.53
N SER A 49 -1.20 -24.59 13.42
CA SER A 49 -2.56 -24.19 13.06
C SER A 49 -2.94 -22.78 13.53
N GLY A 50 -2.16 -22.18 14.43
CA GLY A 50 -2.49 -20.91 15.08
C GLY A 50 -3.63 -21.00 16.10
N ASN A 51 -4.14 -22.20 16.42
CA ASN A 51 -5.25 -22.37 17.35
C ASN A 51 -4.79 -22.24 18.79
N CYS A 52 -5.61 -21.62 19.64
CA CYS A 52 -5.43 -21.52 21.08
C CYS A 52 -6.48 -22.36 21.79
N ASN A 53 -6.05 -23.19 22.73
CA ASN A 53 -6.94 -23.98 23.58
C ASN A 53 -6.46 -23.91 25.02
N ASN A 54 -7.35 -24.18 25.99
CA ASN A 54 -6.94 -24.41 27.36
C ASN A 54 -6.58 -25.89 27.57
N THR A 55 -5.66 -26.15 28.46
CA THR A 55 -5.28 -27.52 28.87
C THR A 55 -5.03 -27.60 30.37
N ASN A 56 -5.16 -28.78 30.92
CA ASN A 56 -4.91 -29.02 32.35
C ASN A 56 -3.40 -28.91 32.64
N LYS A 57 -3.02 -28.13 33.64
CA LYS A 57 -1.63 -27.91 34.09
C LYS A 57 -0.89 -29.20 34.49
N ASN A 58 -1.64 -30.22 34.83
CA ASN A 58 -1.09 -31.53 35.25
C ASN A 58 -0.76 -32.44 34.07
N ASN A 59 -0.93 -32.00 32.82
CA ASN A 59 -0.59 -32.82 31.67
C ASN A 59 0.94 -32.82 31.48
N SER A 60 1.60 -33.85 32.05
CA SER A 60 3.03 -33.97 32.22
C SER A 60 3.86 -34.12 30.92
N ASN A 61 3.20 -34.18 29.78
CA ASN A 61 3.86 -34.43 28.49
C ASN A 61 4.24 -33.15 27.72
N VAL A 62 4.03 -31.97 28.30
CA VAL A 62 4.39 -30.70 27.68
C VAL A 62 5.62 -30.13 28.37
N SER A 63 6.78 -30.30 27.76
CA SER A 63 8.00 -29.60 28.20
C SER A 63 7.81 -28.09 27.95
N ARG A 64 7.97 -27.26 28.99
CA ARG A 64 7.78 -25.81 28.94
C ARG A 64 9.11 -25.13 28.61
N ALA A 65 9.17 -24.47 27.47
CA ALA A 65 10.22 -23.49 27.22
C ALA A 65 9.62 -22.08 27.22
N VAL A 66 10.14 -21.21 28.03
CA VAL A 66 9.77 -19.77 28.01
C VAL A 66 10.67 -19.11 26.98
N VAL A 67 10.09 -18.59 25.92
CA VAL A 67 10.79 -17.70 25.00
C VAL A 67 10.28 -16.29 25.25
N ALA A 68 11.10 -15.45 25.81
CA ALA A 68 10.84 -14.03 25.94
C ALA A 68 11.28 -13.34 24.63
N LEU A 69 10.32 -12.83 23.86
CA LEU A 69 10.61 -11.80 22.85
C LEU A 69 11.02 -10.53 23.61
N ASP A 70 12.08 -9.88 23.15
CA ASP A 70 12.44 -8.55 23.62
C ASP A 70 11.28 -7.58 23.37
N GLU A 71 11.00 -6.72 24.36
CA GLU A 71 9.88 -5.77 24.29
C GLU A 71 10.01 -4.82 23.09
N GLN A 72 11.23 -4.37 22.78
CA GLN A 72 11.49 -3.48 21.64
C GLN A 72 11.25 -4.21 20.30
N VAL A 73 11.65 -5.47 20.21
CA VAL A 73 11.36 -6.32 19.04
C VAL A 73 9.84 -6.43 18.83
N LEU A 74 9.08 -6.70 19.90
CA LEU A 74 7.63 -6.80 19.81
C LEU A 74 6.99 -5.46 19.43
N VAL A 75 7.46 -4.34 19.96
CA VAL A 75 7.03 -2.98 19.57
C VAL A 75 7.27 -2.74 18.07
N GLY A 76 8.38 -3.19 17.51
CA GLY A 76 8.65 -3.12 16.07
C GLY A 76 7.60 -3.86 15.22
N TRP A 77 7.16 -5.03 15.68
CA TRP A 77 6.09 -5.80 15.01
C TRP A 77 4.71 -5.17 15.17
N ILE A 78 4.40 -4.60 16.34
CA ILE A 78 3.16 -3.83 16.57
C ILE A 78 3.11 -2.61 15.65
N THR A 79 4.21 -1.89 15.52
CA THR A 79 4.32 -0.73 14.61
C THR A 79 4.06 -1.14 13.16
N ALA A 80 4.62 -2.26 12.71
CA ALA A 80 4.38 -2.78 11.37
C ALA A 80 2.92 -3.19 11.14
N PHE A 81 2.28 -3.78 12.15
CA PHE A 81 0.85 -4.10 12.11
C PHE A 81 -0.03 -2.84 12.04
N GLU A 82 0.26 -1.84 12.86
CA GLU A 82 -0.49 -0.58 12.85
C GLU A 82 -0.34 0.15 11.51
N ASP A 83 0.86 0.22 10.97
CA ASP A 83 1.15 0.79 9.64
C ASP A 83 0.39 0.02 8.54
N CYS A 84 0.42 -1.30 8.57
CA CYS A 84 -0.36 -2.14 7.65
C CYS A 84 -1.87 -1.84 7.71
N CYS A 85 -2.39 -1.46 8.88
CA CYS A 85 -3.81 -1.17 9.10
C CYS A 85 -4.24 0.26 8.74
N LEU A 86 -3.32 1.23 8.55
CA LEU A 86 -3.63 2.66 8.44
C LEU A 86 -4.72 2.97 7.43
N HIS A 87 -4.72 2.35 6.27
CA HIS A 87 -5.66 2.61 5.18
C HIS A 87 -6.63 1.44 4.89
N LYS A 88 -6.68 0.43 5.78
CA LYS A 88 -7.43 -0.82 5.58
C LYS A 88 -8.45 -1.09 6.70
N LYS A 89 -8.83 -0.08 7.47
CA LYS A 89 -9.70 -0.20 8.67
C LYS A 89 -11.05 -0.88 8.42
N SER A 90 -11.55 -0.86 7.19
CA SER A 90 -12.82 -1.48 6.78
C SER A 90 -12.64 -2.81 6.05
N SER A 91 -11.41 -3.30 5.83
CA SER A 91 -11.22 -4.60 5.19
C SER A 91 -11.50 -5.73 6.18
N VAL A 92 -12.18 -6.77 5.69
CA VAL A 92 -12.53 -7.95 6.50
C VAL A 92 -11.26 -8.59 7.08
N ASP A 93 -10.23 -8.78 6.26
CA ASP A 93 -8.96 -9.38 6.70
C ASP A 93 -8.32 -8.60 7.86
N CYS A 94 -8.28 -7.26 7.77
CA CYS A 94 -7.76 -6.42 8.84
C CYS A 94 -8.61 -6.47 10.10
N THR A 95 -9.95 -6.53 9.94
CA THR A 95 -10.87 -6.61 11.08
C THR A 95 -10.74 -7.95 11.79
N MET A 96 -10.71 -9.05 11.05
CA MET A 96 -10.54 -10.39 11.61
C MET A 96 -9.21 -10.54 12.33
N TYR A 97 -8.11 -10.10 11.71
CA TYR A 97 -6.80 -10.15 12.35
C TYR A 97 -6.73 -9.31 13.63
N ARG A 98 -7.47 -8.19 13.71
CA ARG A 98 -7.56 -7.35 14.91
C ARG A 98 -8.27 -7.99 16.08
N LEU A 99 -9.18 -8.93 15.86
CA LEU A 99 -9.89 -9.62 16.93
C LEU A 99 -8.94 -10.50 17.75
N ASP A 100 -7.97 -11.16 17.10
CA ASP A 100 -6.99 -12.04 17.72
C ASP A 100 -5.54 -11.52 17.61
N SER A 101 -5.39 -10.22 17.32
CA SER A 101 -4.11 -9.61 16.89
C SER A 101 -2.94 -9.82 17.86
N THR A 102 -3.20 -9.86 19.16
CA THR A 102 -2.11 -10.00 20.14
C THR A 102 -1.42 -11.36 20.03
N PHE A 103 -2.18 -12.43 19.94
CA PHE A 103 -1.62 -13.79 19.79
C PHE A 103 -0.99 -13.98 18.41
N ASP A 104 -1.70 -13.64 17.36
CA ASP A 104 -1.22 -13.81 15.99
C ASP A 104 0.08 -13.04 15.74
N LEU A 105 0.21 -11.84 16.32
CA LEU A 105 1.39 -11.02 16.16
C LEU A 105 2.60 -11.55 16.94
N VAL A 106 2.38 -12.03 18.17
CA VAL A 106 3.43 -12.67 18.97
C VAL A 106 3.91 -13.95 18.31
N ILE A 107 2.99 -14.78 17.78
CA ILE A 107 3.33 -15.99 17.03
C ILE A 107 4.15 -15.64 15.79
N LEU A 108 3.74 -14.63 15.02
CA LEU A 108 4.47 -14.19 13.84
C LEU A 108 5.87 -13.71 14.20
N ALA A 109 5.99 -12.87 15.23
CA ALA A 109 7.27 -12.39 15.72
C ALA A 109 8.18 -13.54 16.16
N ALA A 110 7.66 -14.51 16.91
CA ALA A 110 8.43 -15.69 17.35
C ALA A 110 8.89 -16.55 16.16
N GLN A 111 8.01 -16.79 15.18
CA GLN A 111 8.36 -17.54 13.97
C GLN A 111 9.46 -16.88 13.16
N VAL A 112 9.47 -15.54 13.12
CA VAL A 112 10.49 -14.76 12.39
C VAL A 112 11.78 -14.63 13.20
N GLU A 113 11.69 -14.13 14.42
CA GLU A 113 12.86 -13.70 15.18
C GLU A 113 13.60 -14.85 15.86
N ILE A 114 12.89 -15.88 16.25
CA ILE A 114 13.41 -16.98 17.07
C ILE A 114 13.51 -18.27 16.28
N LEU A 115 12.37 -18.74 15.77
CA LEU A 115 12.28 -20.06 15.14
C LEU A 115 12.87 -20.11 13.73
N ARG A 116 12.88 -18.98 13.03
CA ARG A 116 13.31 -18.87 11.62
C ARG A 116 12.55 -19.84 10.69
N ASP A 117 11.30 -20.10 11.01
CA ASP A 117 10.43 -21.02 10.26
C ASP A 117 9.28 -20.31 9.54
N TYR A 118 9.28 -18.96 9.53
CA TYR A 118 8.31 -18.20 8.75
C TYR A 118 8.40 -18.54 7.27
N SER A 119 7.25 -18.76 6.66
CA SER A 119 7.07 -18.85 5.21
C SER A 119 5.82 -18.06 4.80
N PRO A 120 5.82 -17.41 3.63
CA PRO A 120 4.64 -16.73 3.12
C PRO A 120 3.46 -17.68 2.93
N GLY A 121 2.26 -17.20 3.29
CA GLY A 121 1.02 -17.96 3.16
C GLY A 121 0.40 -17.83 1.76
N THR A 122 -0.75 -18.51 1.59
CA THR A 122 -1.52 -18.51 0.33
C THR A 122 -1.95 -17.10 -0.06
N SER A 123 -1.59 -16.67 -1.25
CA SER A 123 -1.99 -15.39 -1.83
C SER A 123 -3.39 -15.45 -2.45
N ILE A 124 -4.02 -14.29 -2.63
CA ILE A 124 -5.27 -14.16 -3.38
C ILE A 124 -4.96 -13.54 -4.73
N CYS A 125 -5.20 -14.27 -5.82
CA CYS A 125 -5.09 -13.77 -7.18
C CYS A 125 -6.46 -13.30 -7.68
N PHE A 126 -6.52 -12.06 -8.21
CA PHE A 126 -7.71 -11.51 -8.85
C PHE A 126 -7.34 -10.54 -9.96
N TYR A 127 -8.32 -10.26 -10.83
CA TYR A 127 -8.13 -9.36 -11.96
C TYR A 127 -8.91 -8.05 -11.76
N VAL A 128 -8.26 -6.92 -12.01
CA VAL A 128 -8.90 -5.60 -12.08
C VAL A 128 -9.03 -5.18 -13.53
N ALA A 129 -10.24 -4.70 -13.91
CA ALA A 129 -10.53 -4.34 -15.31
C ALA A 129 -10.10 -2.91 -15.67
N TYR A 130 -10.00 -2.03 -14.67
CA TYR A 130 -9.83 -0.60 -14.89
C TYR A 130 -8.55 -0.05 -14.23
N PRO A 131 -7.80 0.88 -14.88
CA PRO A 131 -7.98 1.44 -16.23
C PRO A 131 -7.54 0.51 -17.37
N LYS A 132 -6.83 -0.55 -17.05
CA LYS A 132 -6.41 -1.67 -17.93
C LYS A 132 -6.52 -2.95 -17.11
N VAL A 133 -6.74 -4.06 -17.78
CA VAL A 133 -6.72 -5.37 -17.11
C VAL A 133 -5.35 -5.59 -16.50
N ARG A 134 -5.33 -5.94 -15.21
CA ARG A 134 -4.13 -6.30 -14.46
C ARG A 134 -4.42 -7.49 -13.57
N GLU A 135 -3.44 -8.36 -13.45
CA GLU A 135 -3.40 -9.45 -12.50
C GLU A 135 -2.80 -8.94 -11.19
N ILE A 136 -3.49 -9.17 -10.08
CA ILE A 136 -3.10 -8.71 -8.75
C ILE A 136 -2.94 -9.91 -7.84
N PHE A 137 -1.83 -9.99 -7.14
CA PHE A 137 -1.60 -10.95 -6.07
C PHE A 137 -1.60 -10.22 -4.73
N ALA A 138 -2.65 -10.43 -3.95
CA ALA A 138 -2.72 -9.90 -2.60
C ALA A 138 -2.16 -10.95 -1.63
N ALA A 139 -1.07 -10.65 -0.98
CA ALA A 139 -0.49 -11.49 0.07
C ALA A 139 -1.48 -11.68 1.23
N ALA A 140 -1.37 -12.78 1.98
CA ALA A 140 -2.09 -12.96 3.23
C ALA A 140 -1.84 -11.79 4.19
N PHE A 141 -2.80 -11.50 5.08
CA PHE A 141 -2.69 -10.31 5.93
C PHE A 141 -1.43 -10.34 6.81
N ARG A 142 -1.10 -11.51 7.34
CA ARG A 142 0.13 -11.81 8.08
C ARG A 142 1.39 -11.44 7.29
N ASP A 143 1.45 -11.81 6.02
CA ASP A 143 2.60 -11.54 5.16
C ASP A 143 2.72 -10.05 4.82
N ARG A 144 1.59 -9.34 4.76
CA ARG A 144 1.61 -7.87 4.60
C ARG A 144 2.24 -7.19 5.82
N ILE A 145 2.04 -7.72 7.04
CA ILE A 145 2.72 -7.20 8.24
C ILE A 145 4.23 -7.38 8.11
N VAL A 146 4.69 -8.54 7.65
CA VAL A 146 6.14 -8.77 7.37
C VAL A 146 6.66 -7.79 6.32
N GLN A 147 5.90 -7.55 5.26
CA GLN A 147 6.26 -6.58 4.22
C GLN A 147 6.36 -5.15 4.79
N HIS A 148 5.41 -4.74 5.63
CA HIS A 148 5.45 -3.44 6.32
C HIS A 148 6.63 -3.34 7.29
N TRP A 149 6.96 -4.42 8.01
CA TRP A 149 8.12 -4.49 8.88
C TRP A 149 9.44 -4.26 8.13
N ILE A 150 9.57 -4.83 6.93
CA ILE A 150 10.71 -4.60 6.02
C ILE A 150 10.71 -3.14 5.54
N CYS A 151 9.57 -2.64 5.06
CA CYS A 151 9.46 -1.30 4.50
C CYS A 151 9.80 -0.20 5.52
N ILE A 152 9.35 -0.31 6.77
CA ILE A 152 9.68 0.65 7.85
C ILE A 152 11.19 0.83 7.99
N ARG A 153 11.98 -0.22 7.75
CA ARG A 153 13.44 -0.20 7.87
C ARG A 153 14.18 0.25 6.62
N LEU A 154 13.59 0.02 5.45
CA LEU A 154 14.27 0.29 4.17
C LEU A 154 13.77 1.54 3.45
N ASP A 155 12.48 1.91 3.60
CA ASP A 155 11.90 3.04 2.87
C ASP A 155 12.57 4.38 3.17
N PRO A 156 12.99 4.70 4.42
CA PRO A 156 13.74 5.93 4.70
C PRO A 156 15.05 6.01 3.92
N LEU A 157 15.74 4.89 3.76
CA LEU A 157 17.01 4.82 3.01
C LEU A 157 16.79 4.90 1.49
N PHE A 158 15.70 4.33 0.99
CA PHE A 158 15.29 4.48 -0.40
C PHE A 158 14.93 5.94 -0.69
N GLU A 159 14.22 6.59 0.24
CA GLU A 159 13.86 8.00 0.11
C GLU A 159 15.09 8.91 0.13
N GLU A 160 16.05 8.68 1.04
CA GLU A 160 17.35 9.37 1.07
C GLU A 160 18.05 9.26 -0.30
N ARG A 161 18.15 8.05 -0.86
CA ARG A 161 18.74 7.83 -2.19
C ARG A 161 17.99 8.59 -3.30
N HIS A 162 16.68 8.63 -3.25
CA HIS A 162 15.89 9.37 -4.23
C HIS A 162 16.11 10.90 -4.12
N HIS A 163 16.28 11.42 -2.92
CA HIS A 163 16.64 12.82 -2.68
C HIS A 163 18.03 13.14 -3.20
N GLU A 164 19.03 12.30 -2.95
CA GLU A 164 20.39 12.44 -3.47
C GLU A 164 20.42 12.49 -5.01
N LEU A 165 19.51 11.77 -5.68
CA LEU A 165 19.35 11.77 -7.13
C LEU A 165 18.53 12.97 -7.66
N GLY A 166 18.17 13.95 -6.82
CA GLY A 166 17.45 15.16 -7.20
C GLY A 166 15.96 14.96 -7.46
N ASP A 167 15.35 13.98 -6.79
CA ASP A 167 13.90 13.72 -6.85
C ASP A 167 13.35 13.50 -8.26
N VAL A 168 14.06 12.75 -9.08
CA VAL A 168 13.65 12.48 -10.46
C VAL A 168 12.54 11.42 -10.56
N THR A 169 12.31 10.62 -9.53
CA THR A 169 11.26 9.59 -9.48
C THR A 169 10.06 10.02 -8.62
N TYR A 170 8.84 9.74 -9.10
CA TYR A 170 7.59 10.28 -8.56
C TYR A 170 6.56 9.23 -8.15
N ASN A 171 6.88 7.95 -8.16
CA ASN A 171 5.99 6.87 -7.75
C ASN A 171 6.36 6.30 -6.39
N CYS A 172 5.37 5.78 -5.65
CA CYS A 172 5.52 5.09 -4.35
C CYS A 172 6.28 5.93 -3.29
N ARG A 173 6.14 7.24 -3.32
CA ARG A 173 6.77 8.20 -2.40
C ARG A 173 5.72 9.15 -1.83
N VAL A 174 5.82 9.47 -0.54
CA VAL A 174 4.88 10.39 0.12
C VAL A 174 5.08 11.82 -0.40
N GLY A 175 3.98 12.48 -0.76
CA GLY A 175 4.02 13.82 -1.36
C GLY A 175 4.30 13.86 -2.86
N PHE A 176 4.68 12.74 -3.46
CA PHE A 176 4.91 12.58 -4.89
C PHE A 176 3.71 11.89 -5.57
N GLY A 177 3.62 11.97 -6.90
CA GLY A 177 2.53 11.35 -7.64
C GLY A 177 2.49 11.81 -9.10
N THR A 178 1.50 11.33 -9.85
CA THR A 178 1.36 11.65 -11.29
C THR A 178 1.23 13.14 -11.57
N MET A 179 0.63 13.89 -10.63
CA MET A 179 0.49 15.35 -10.75
C MET A 179 1.86 16.02 -10.66
N ALA A 180 2.58 15.76 -9.57
CA ALA A 180 3.90 16.32 -9.33
C ALA A 180 4.90 15.92 -10.43
N ALA A 181 4.83 14.69 -10.95
CA ALA A 181 5.65 14.25 -12.09
C ALA A 181 5.38 15.07 -13.34
N ALA A 182 4.10 15.31 -13.68
CA ALA A 182 3.73 16.10 -14.84
C ALA A 182 4.09 17.59 -14.68
N GLU A 183 3.93 18.14 -13.49
CA GLU A 183 4.33 19.52 -13.16
C GLU A 183 5.83 19.71 -13.25
N ARG A 184 6.61 18.77 -12.70
CA ARG A 184 8.07 18.77 -12.82
C ARG A 184 8.49 18.74 -14.30
N ALA A 185 7.97 17.80 -15.08
CA ALA A 185 8.28 17.68 -16.50
C ALA A 185 7.90 18.96 -17.27
N ALA A 186 6.74 19.56 -16.97
CA ALA A 186 6.29 20.80 -17.61
C ALA A 186 7.20 21.99 -17.26
N ARG A 187 7.50 22.19 -15.99
CA ARG A 187 8.33 23.27 -15.48
C ARG A 187 9.75 23.20 -16.05
N ASP A 188 10.37 22.03 -15.97
CA ASP A 188 11.77 21.88 -16.37
C ASP A 188 11.91 21.93 -17.90
N THR A 189 10.90 21.46 -18.67
CA THR A 189 10.86 21.66 -20.13
C THR A 189 10.71 23.14 -20.49
N ALA A 190 9.85 23.88 -19.79
CA ALA A 190 9.71 25.32 -20.02
C ALA A 190 11.01 26.05 -19.70
N ALA A 191 11.70 25.70 -18.62
CA ALA A 191 13.01 26.29 -18.29
C ALA A 191 14.06 25.97 -19.38
N MET A 192 14.15 24.70 -19.81
CA MET A 192 15.08 24.27 -20.86
C MET A 192 14.86 25.00 -22.20
N THR A 193 13.61 25.33 -22.55
CA THR A 193 13.22 25.93 -23.81
C THR A 193 12.97 27.44 -23.71
N ASN A 194 13.40 28.08 -22.64
CA ASN A 194 13.12 29.50 -22.38
C ASN A 194 11.63 29.83 -22.58
N ASN A 195 10.74 29.12 -21.85
CA ASN A 195 9.28 29.20 -22.00
C ASN A 195 8.76 28.93 -23.43
N TYR A 196 9.36 27.93 -24.10
CA TYR A 196 9.01 27.47 -25.46
C TYR A 196 9.30 28.51 -26.56
N THR A 197 10.11 29.50 -26.28
CA THR A 197 10.61 30.45 -27.30
C THR A 197 11.79 29.87 -28.09
N GLU A 198 12.53 28.95 -27.47
CA GLU A 198 13.60 28.20 -28.11
C GLU A 198 13.13 26.79 -28.48
N ASP A 199 13.76 26.20 -29.49
CA ASP A 199 13.48 24.84 -29.89
C ASP A 199 13.92 23.85 -28.81
N GLY A 200 13.15 22.81 -28.70
CA GLY A 200 13.41 21.67 -27.84
C GLY A 200 12.53 20.47 -28.24
N PHE A 201 12.94 19.30 -27.84
CA PHE A 201 12.28 18.05 -28.16
C PHE A 201 11.92 17.27 -26.89
N VAL A 202 10.84 16.53 -26.95
CA VAL A 202 10.33 15.71 -25.84
C VAL A 202 10.06 14.29 -26.31
N SER A 203 10.25 13.35 -25.40
CA SER A 203 9.96 11.94 -25.61
C SER A 203 9.46 11.30 -24.33
N THR A 204 8.72 10.20 -24.47
CA THR A 204 8.46 9.26 -23.37
C THR A 204 8.95 7.87 -23.74
N ILE A 205 9.51 7.18 -22.78
CA ILE A 205 10.07 5.83 -22.93
C ILE A 205 9.44 4.96 -21.85
N ASP A 206 9.01 3.76 -22.24
CA ASP A 206 8.31 2.80 -21.36
C ASP A 206 9.11 1.49 -21.33
N ILE A 207 9.22 0.85 -20.18
CA ILE A 207 9.84 -0.46 -20.05
C ILE A 207 8.80 -1.54 -20.38
N TRP A 208 9.18 -2.52 -21.17
CA TRP A 208 8.25 -3.57 -21.61
C TRP A 208 7.90 -4.52 -20.47
N SER A 209 6.61 -4.58 -20.12
CA SER A 209 6.08 -5.52 -19.11
C SER A 209 6.84 -5.51 -17.78
N PHE A 210 7.25 -4.33 -17.31
CA PHE A 210 8.27 -4.13 -16.28
C PHE A 210 8.17 -5.13 -15.12
N PHE A 211 7.05 -5.15 -14.36
CA PHE A 211 6.90 -6.02 -13.19
C PHE A 211 7.06 -7.52 -13.51
N MET A 212 6.63 -7.94 -14.71
CA MET A 212 6.66 -9.35 -15.13
C MET A 212 8.02 -9.79 -15.70
N THR A 213 8.94 -8.85 -15.86
CA THR A 213 10.28 -9.12 -16.41
C THR A 213 11.42 -8.80 -15.43
N ILE A 214 11.10 -8.37 -14.21
CA ILE A 214 12.11 -8.13 -13.16
C ILE A 214 12.81 -9.43 -12.83
N ASP A 215 14.13 -9.44 -12.91
CA ASP A 215 14.98 -10.54 -12.45
C ASP A 215 15.14 -10.47 -10.93
N LYS A 216 14.63 -11.50 -10.23
CA LYS A 216 14.67 -11.56 -8.76
C LYS A 216 16.10 -11.73 -8.23
N ASN A 217 16.98 -12.40 -8.96
CA ASN A 217 18.37 -12.57 -8.55
C ASN A 217 19.12 -11.24 -8.60
N VAL A 218 18.95 -10.47 -9.68
CA VAL A 218 19.50 -9.11 -9.79
C VAL A 218 18.92 -8.22 -8.68
N THR A 219 17.60 -8.26 -8.50
CA THR A 219 16.93 -7.48 -7.45
C THR A 219 17.48 -7.81 -6.06
N TRP A 220 17.64 -9.10 -5.77
CA TRP A 220 18.21 -9.55 -4.49
C TRP A 220 19.65 -9.07 -4.31
N SER A 221 20.51 -9.25 -5.30
CA SER A 221 21.92 -8.83 -5.21
C SER A 221 22.06 -7.33 -4.94
N LEU A 222 21.25 -6.50 -5.59
CA LEU A 222 21.25 -5.06 -5.36
C LEU A 222 20.74 -4.70 -3.96
N LEU A 223 19.67 -5.33 -3.49
CA LEU A 223 19.11 -5.11 -2.15
C LEU A 223 20.09 -5.58 -1.06
N GLU A 224 20.69 -6.75 -1.21
CA GLU A 224 21.67 -7.28 -0.26
C GLU A 224 22.87 -6.35 -0.11
N ALA A 225 23.43 -5.89 -1.23
CA ALA A 225 24.53 -4.92 -1.22
C ALA A 225 24.14 -3.61 -0.54
N PHE A 226 22.94 -3.10 -0.85
CA PHE A 226 22.41 -1.85 -0.27
C PHE A 226 22.16 -1.97 1.24
N ILE A 227 21.55 -3.06 1.70
CA ILE A 227 21.32 -3.33 3.13
C ILE A 227 22.63 -3.42 3.89
N ASN A 228 23.61 -4.11 3.33
CA ASN A 228 24.93 -4.25 3.96
C ASN A 228 25.67 -2.91 4.04
N ALA A 229 25.61 -2.08 2.98
CA ALA A 229 26.21 -0.75 2.96
C ALA A 229 25.55 0.21 3.98
N ASN A 230 24.26 0.05 4.26
CA ASN A 230 23.50 0.90 5.17
C ASN A 230 23.24 0.27 6.55
N LYS A 231 23.94 -0.82 6.89
CA LYS A 231 23.74 -1.57 8.15
C LYS A 231 23.77 -0.67 9.39
N VAL A 232 24.70 0.26 9.46
CA VAL A 232 24.85 1.18 10.61
C VAL A 232 23.63 2.07 10.73
N LYS A 233 23.20 2.72 9.64
CA LYS A 233 22.00 3.56 9.63
C LYS A 233 20.73 2.80 10.05
N ILE A 234 20.59 1.54 9.61
CA ILE A 234 19.45 0.68 9.99
C ILE A 234 19.45 0.42 11.49
N ILE A 235 20.60 0.05 12.06
CA ILE A 235 20.72 -0.27 13.49
C ILE A 235 20.54 1.00 14.35
N GLU A 236 21.04 2.14 13.91
CA GLU A 236 20.85 3.42 14.62
C GLU A 236 19.39 3.85 14.66
N ALA A 237 18.66 3.67 13.55
CA ALA A 237 17.24 3.98 13.47
C ALA A 237 16.34 2.94 14.15
N HIS A 238 16.75 1.67 14.14
CA HIS A 238 16.01 0.51 14.62
C HIS A 238 16.93 -0.45 15.39
N PRO A 239 17.35 -0.09 16.64
CA PRO A 239 18.30 -0.88 17.42
C PRO A 239 17.86 -2.31 17.70
N GLU A 240 16.54 -2.54 17.72
CA GLU A 240 15.91 -3.85 17.91
C GLU A 240 16.06 -4.78 16.70
N THR A 241 16.55 -4.27 15.58
CA THR A 241 16.61 -5.05 14.33
C THR A 241 17.74 -6.05 14.31
N ASN A 242 17.41 -7.32 14.23
CA ASN A 242 18.38 -8.34 13.88
C ASN A 242 18.66 -8.32 12.38
N MET A 243 19.86 -7.89 11.99
CA MET A 243 20.24 -7.78 10.57
C MET A 243 20.19 -9.10 9.80
N GLN A 244 20.45 -10.23 10.45
CA GLN A 244 20.33 -11.55 9.80
C GLN A 244 18.86 -11.87 9.48
N VAL A 245 17.93 -11.46 10.37
CA VAL A 245 16.48 -11.57 10.13
C VAL A 245 16.08 -10.71 8.96
N LEU A 246 16.47 -9.44 8.95
CA LEU A 246 16.13 -8.51 7.88
C LEU A 246 16.59 -9.03 6.51
N VAL A 247 17.85 -9.40 6.40
CA VAL A 247 18.44 -9.94 5.15
C VAL A 247 17.70 -11.21 4.70
N TRP A 248 17.45 -12.13 5.63
CA TRP A 248 16.70 -13.36 5.34
C TRP A 248 15.25 -13.09 4.87
N LEU A 249 14.52 -12.20 5.56
CA LEU A 249 13.13 -11.86 5.19
C LEU A 249 13.07 -11.17 3.83
N VAL A 250 13.97 -10.20 3.56
CA VAL A 250 14.02 -9.51 2.27
C VAL A 250 14.27 -10.51 1.15
N LYS A 251 15.24 -11.42 1.31
CA LYS A 251 15.50 -12.49 0.35
C LYS A 251 14.25 -13.36 0.12
N MET A 252 13.60 -13.79 1.20
CA MET A 252 12.40 -14.62 1.13
C MET A 252 11.29 -13.91 0.36
N VAL A 253 11.02 -12.63 0.66
CA VAL A 253 9.98 -11.84 0.00
C VAL A 253 10.29 -11.60 -1.47
N VAL A 254 11.55 -11.31 -1.84
CA VAL A 254 11.97 -11.13 -3.23
C VAL A 254 11.80 -12.44 -4.02
N MET A 255 12.24 -13.57 -3.43
CA MET A 255 12.23 -14.88 -4.10
C MET A 255 10.85 -15.54 -4.09
N HIS A 256 9.91 -15.07 -3.26
CA HIS A 256 8.58 -15.66 -3.17
C HIS A 256 7.87 -15.71 -4.53
N CYS A 257 7.19 -16.84 -4.78
CA CYS A 257 6.41 -17.12 -5.99
C CYS A 257 4.93 -17.28 -5.62
N PRO A 258 4.16 -16.18 -5.47
CA PRO A 258 2.76 -16.27 -5.04
C PRO A 258 1.87 -17.01 -6.05
N GLN A 259 2.33 -17.18 -7.29
CA GLN A 259 1.63 -17.98 -8.31
C GLN A 259 1.66 -19.49 -8.02
N ASP A 260 2.59 -19.99 -7.21
CA ASP A 260 2.69 -21.40 -6.85
C ASP A 260 1.65 -21.79 -5.78
N ASP A 261 1.24 -20.82 -4.92
CA ASP A 261 0.20 -21.00 -3.90
C ASP A 261 -0.72 -19.77 -3.87
N CYS A 262 -1.80 -19.81 -4.65
CA CYS A 262 -2.80 -18.76 -4.66
C CYS A 262 -4.22 -19.27 -4.84
N LYS A 263 -5.18 -18.54 -4.26
CA LYS A 263 -6.62 -18.74 -4.46
C LYS A 263 -7.16 -17.66 -5.38
N PHE A 264 -7.87 -18.06 -6.42
CA PHE A 264 -8.49 -17.12 -7.35
C PHE A 264 -9.79 -16.55 -6.78
N ARG A 265 -9.98 -15.22 -6.91
CA ARG A 265 -11.22 -14.52 -6.55
C ARG A 265 -11.68 -13.59 -7.67
N GLY A 266 -12.96 -13.21 -7.65
CA GLY A 266 -13.55 -12.28 -8.61
C GLY A 266 -13.78 -12.87 -10.00
N ASP A 267 -13.93 -11.98 -11.01
CA ASP A 267 -14.24 -12.38 -12.40
C ASP A 267 -13.02 -12.93 -13.13
N GLN A 268 -12.98 -14.25 -13.27
CA GLN A 268 -11.89 -14.96 -13.95
C GLN A 268 -11.92 -14.76 -15.49
N ASN A 269 -13.04 -14.30 -16.07
CA ASN A 269 -13.10 -14.03 -17.52
C ASN A 269 -12.18 -12.89 -17.94
N LEU A 270 -11.80 -12.03 -17.01
CA LEU A 270 -10.81 -10.97 -17.24
C LEU A 270 -9.41 -11.51 -17.58
N ARG A 271 -9.09 -12.73 -17.15
CA ARG A 271 -7.83 -13.40 -17.51
C ARG A 271 -7.65 -13.50 -19.03
N ASN A 272 -8.70 -13.82 -19.76
CA ASN A 272 -8.67 -13.96 -21.22
C ASN A 272 -8.43 -12.62 -21.94
N LYS A 273 -8.59 -11.48 -21.24
CA LYS A 273 -8.32 -10.13 -21.75
C LYS A 273 -6.92 -9.63 -21.40
N LEU A 274 -6.18 -10.38 -20.59
CA LEU A 274 -4.79 -10.04 -20.22
C LEU A 274 -3.84 -10.68 -21.22
N GLU A 275 -2.92 -9.88 -21.75
CA GLU A 275 -1.87 -10.43 -22.61
C GLU A 275 -0.97 -11.40 -21.83
N PRO A 276 -0.61 -12.57 -22.40
CA PRO A 276 0.13 -13.62 -21.68
C PRO A 276 1.41 -13.14 -20.99
N TRP A 277 2.13 -12.20 -21.60
CA TRP A 277 3.38 -11.63 -21.04
C TRP A 277 3.16 -10.61 -19.92
N LYS A 278 1.91 -10.31 -19.55
CA LYS A 278 1.52 -9.47 -18.41
C LYS A 278 0.98 -10.26 -17.23
N SER A 279 1.05 -11.58 -17.29
CA SER A 279 0.62 -12.46 -16.21
C SER A 279 1.83 -13.08 -15.52
N LEU A 280 1.89 -12.97 -14.20
CA LEU A 280 2.91 -13.60 -13.37
C LEU A 280 2.81 -15.13 -13.41
N LEU A 281 1.61 -15.67 -13.65
CA LEU A 281 1.37 -17.11 -13.82
C LEU A 281 2.16 -17.73 -14.99
N ASN A 282 2.58 -16.90 -15.94
CA ASN A 282 3.31 -17.34 -17.14
C ASN A 282 4.82 -17.03 -17.06
N THR A 283 5.32 -16.54 -15.93
CA THR A 283 6.75 -16.22 -15.74
C THR A 283 7.53 -17.40 -15.16
N LEU A 284 8.83 -17.40 -15.36
CA LEU A 284 9.75 -18.30 -14.66
C LEU A 284 9.82 -17.90 -13.18
N LYS A 285 10.14 -18.85 -12.28
CA LYS A 285 10.16 -18.62 -10.84
C LYS A 285 11.09 -17.49 -10.38
N HIS A 286 12.20 -17.28 -11.05
CA HIS A 286 13.16 -16.22 -10.77
C HIS A 286 12.85 -14.90 -11.49
N ILE A 287 11.74 -14.83 -12.23
CA ILE A 287 11.33 -13.66 -13.00
C ILE A 287 9.95 -13.17 -12.54
N GLY A 288 9.84 -11.86 -12.40
CA GLY A 288 8.60 -11.16 -12.08
C GLY A 288 8.38 -10.91 -10.60
N LEU A 289 7.88 -9.72 -10.30
CA LEU A 289 7.37 -9.34 -8.97
C LEU A 289 5.86 -9.19 -9.00
N ALA A 290 5.21 -9.67 -7.95
CA ALA A 290 3.75 -9.61 -7.82
C ALA A 290 3.24 -8.17 -7.73
N ILE A 291 2.28 -7.80 -8.58
CA ILE A 291 1.56 -6.54 -8.44
C ILE A 291 0.53 -6.70 -7.31
N GLY A 292 0.58 -5.79 -6.32
CA GLY A 292 -0.35 -5.77 -5.19
C GLY A 292 0.34 -5.77 -3.82
N ASN A 293 1.63 -6.03 -3.77
CA ASN A 293 2.43 -6.01 -2.55
C ASN A 293 3.25 -4.73 -2.45
N ILE A 294 3.35 -4.16 -1.24
CA ILE A 294 4.10 -2.92 -0.98
C ILE A 294 5.59 -3.10 -1.29
N THR A 295 6.18 -4.21 -0.87
CA THR A 295 7.59 -4.51 -1.14
C THR A 295 7.90 -4.63 -2.62
N SER A 296 6.99 -5.19 -3.43
CA SER A 296 7.18 -5.28 -4.88
C SER A 296 7.28 -3.89 -5.52
N GLN A 297 6.49 -2.92 -5.04
CA GLN A 297 6.52 -1.55 -5.55
C GLN A 297 7.81 -0.84 -5.14
N ASN A 298 8.21 -0.95 -3.87
CA ASN A 298 9.39 -0.29 -3.34
C ASN A 298 10.67 -0.89 -3.92
N PHE A 299 10.76 -2.20 -4.04
CA PHE A 299 11.91 -2.86 -4.65
C PHE A 299 12.03 -2.57 -6.15
N ALA A 300 10.90 -2.56 -6.88
CA ALA A 300 10.90 -2.16 -8.29
C ALA A 300 11.33 -0.70 -8.47
N ASN A 301 10.94 0.20 -7.57
CA ASN A 301 11.39 1.59 -7.59
C ASN A 301 12.87 1.71 -7.26
N PHE A 302 13.34 0.95 -6.27
CA PHE A 302 14.74 0.91 -5.84
C PHE A 302 15.68 0.43 -6.97
N ILE A 303 15.39 -0.69 -7.63
CA ILE A 303 16.28 -1.19 -8.70
C ILE A 303 16.39 -0.20 -9.86
N LEU A 304 15.32 0.54 -10.17
CA LEU A 304 15.37 1.58 -11.19
C LEU A 304 16.16 2.82 -10.75
N SER A 305 16.41 3.02 -9.45
CA SER A 305 17.24 4.12 -8.97
C SER A 305 18.69 4.06 -9.48
N PHE A 306 19.19 2.87 -9.83
CA PHE A 306 20.50 2.72 -10.50
C PHE A 306 20.49 3.24 -11.94
N ILE A 307 19.36 3.12 -12.61
CA ILE A 307 19.15 3.75 -13.92
C ILE A 307 18.96 5.27 -13.76
N ASP A 308 18.25 5.71 -12.71
CA ASP A 308 18.08 7.13 -12.41
C ASP A 308 19.43 7.82 -12.16
N GLU A 309 20.33 7.17 -11.40
CA GLU A 309 21.67 7.68 -11.11
C GLU A 309 22.45 7.95 -12.40
N TRP A 310 22.45 6.99 -13.31
CA TRP A 310 23.04 7.19 -14.62
C TRP A 310 22.30 8.28 -15.41
N ALA A 311 20.96 8.25 -15.44
CA ALA A 311 20.17 9.21 -16.22
C ALA A 311 20.42 10.65 -15.76
N VAL A 312 20.53 10.88 -14.45
CA VAL A 312 20.88 12.18 -13.87
C VAL A 312 22.29 12.60 -14.31
N SER A 313 23.26 11.70 -14.19
CA SER A 313 24.65 11.98 -14.61
C SER A 313 24.79 12.23 -16.12
N PHE A 314 23.94 11.61 -16.94
CA PHE A 314 23.91 11.83 -18.38
C PHE A 314 23.21 13.14 -18.74
N CYS A 315 22.06 13.42 -18.12
CA CYS A 315 21.18 14.52 -18.49
C CYS A 315 21.68 15.89 -17.97
N ASN A 316 22.15 15.97 -16.72
CA ASN A 316 22.50 17.24 -16.10
C ASN A 316 23.58 18.03 -16.87
N PRO A 317 24.72 17.46 -17.30
CA PRO A 317 25.74 18.19 -18.04
C PRO A 317 25.27 18.68 -19.42
N ARG A 318 24.22 18.03 -19.96
CA ARG A 318 23.64 18.34 -21.29
C ARG A 318 22.46 19.31 -21.20
N GLY A 319 22.06 19.72 -19.98
CA GLY A 319 20.86 20.54 -19.78
C GLY A 319 19.57 19.81 -20.18
N MET A 320 19.57 18.50 -20.18
CA MET A 320 18.40 17.66 -20.47
C MET A 320 17.51 17.53 -19.26
N VAL A 321 16.22 17.28 -19.48
CA VAL A 321 15.24 16.99 -18.44
C VAL A 321 14.99 15.49 -18.38
N TYR A 322 15.00 14.94 -17.18
CA TYR A 322 14.65 13.54 -16.91
C TYR A 322 13.67 13.47 -15.74
N VAL A 323 12.54 12.76 -15.92
CA VAL A 323 11.54 12.49 -14.88
C VAL A 323 11.01 11.08 -15.06
N ARG A 324 10.91 10.31 -13.98
CA ARG A 324 10.41 8.93 -14.01
C ARG A 324 9.16 8.75 -13.14
N PHE A 325 8.23 7.94 -13.64
CA PHE A 325 7.09 7.45 -12.88
C PHE A 325 6.92 5.95 -13.12
N VAL A 326 7.38 5.12 -12.21
CA VAL A 326 7.51 3.66 -12.33
C VAL A 326 8.37 3.33 -13.57
N ASP A 327 7.78 2.72 -14.58
CA ASP A 327 8.36 2.34 -15.86
C ASP A 327 8.23 3.42 -16.95
N ASP A 328 7.40 4.44 -16.74
CA ASP A 328 7.24 5.57 -17.65
C ASP A 328 8.34 6.63 -17.40
N MET A 329 9.23 6.83 -18.36
CA MET A 329 10.29 7.82 -18.32
C MET A 329 9.98 8.96 -19.27
N PHE A 330 10.08 10.20 -18.79
CA PHE A 330 9.99 11.42 -19.57
C PHE A 330 11.39 11.98 -19.78
N VAL A 331 11.71 12.41 -21.02
CA VAL A 331 12.97 13.03 -21.39
C VAL A 331 12.71 14.22 -22.29
N ALA A 332 13.42 15.33 -22.01
CA ALA A 332 13.45 16.48 -22.94
C ALA A 332 14.90 16.95 -23.17
N ALA A 333 15.18 17.42 -24.38
CA ALA A 333 16.49 17.91 -24.77
C ALA A 333 16.39 19.02 -25.84
N LYS A 334 17.47 19.80 -26.02
CA LYS A 334 17.55 20.79 -27.08
C LYS A 334 17.59 20.16 -28.48
N THR A 335 18.18 18.96 -28.60
CA THR A 335 18.34 18.24 -29.87
C THR A 335 17.64 16.91 -29.86
N LYS A 336 17.31 16.36 -31.01
CA LYS A 336 16.77 14.98 -31.14
C LYS A 336 17.88 13.96 -30.91
N GLU A 337 19.08 14.32 -31.29
CA GLU A 337 20.28 13.48 -31.20
C GLU A 337 20.57 13.10 -29.76
N ASP A 338 20.47 14.04 -28.82
CA ASP A 338 20.62 13.81 -27.38
C ASP A 338 19.59 12.79 -26.86
N ILE A 339 18.32 12.89 -27.29
CA ILE A 339 17.27 11.92 -26.89
C ILE A 339 17.54 10.53 -27.48
N LEU A 340 18.04 10.46 -28.73
CA LEU A 340 18.38 9.20 -29.38
C LEU A 340 19.59 8.56 -28.70
N GLU A 341 20.60 9.36 -28.32
CA GLU A 341 21.76 8.87 -27.57
C GLU A 341 21.35 8.37 -26.19
N PHE A 342 20.58 9.17 -25.44
CA PHE A 342 20.02 8.74 -24.15
C PHE A 342 19.28 7.39 -24.29
N ARG A 343 18.41 7.26 -25.29
CA ARG A 343 17.65 6.02 -25.51
C ARG A 343 18.56 4.83 -25.82
N ARG A 344 19.60 5.02 -26.63
CA ARG A 344 20.56 3.94 -26.98
C ARG A 344 21.28 3.45 -25.73
N GLU A 345 21.79 4.37 -24.91
CA GLU A 345 22.46 4.04 -23.66
C GLU A 345 21.50 3.41 -22.63
N LEU A 346 20.28 3.93 -22.52
CA LEU A 346 19.24 3.36 -21.66
C LEU A 346 18.93 1.91 -22.03
N ILE A 347 18.78 1.60 -23.31
CA ILE A 347 18.55 0.23 -23.79
C ILE A 347 19.69 -0.70 -23.36
N TRP A 348 20.92 -0.26 -23.54
CA TRP A 348 22.10 -1.02 -23.18
C TRP A 348 22.14 -1.29 -21.66
N ARG A 349 21.94 -0.27 -20.84
CA ARG A 349 21.98 -0.39 -19.38
C ARG A 349 20.83 -1.23 -18.82
N LEU A 350 19.63 -1.01 -19.27
CA LEU A 350 18.48 -1.85 -18.87
C LEU A 350 18.72 -3.31 -19.20
N LYS A 351 19.28 -3.59 -20.39
CA LYS A 351 19.59 -4.96 -20.81
C LYS A 351 20.71 -5.60 -19.97
N THR A 352 21.79 -4.88 -19.73
CA THR A 352 22.99 -5.43 -19.09
C THR A 352 22.95 -5.42 -17.56
N GLN A 353 22.30 -4.41 -16.95
CA GLN A 353 22.29 -4.24 -15.50
C GLN A 353 21.04 -4.85 -14.85
N LEU A 354 19.87 -4.74 -15.50
CA LEU A 354 18.60 -5.15 -14.91
C LEU A 354 17.88 -6.24 -15.69
N HIS A 355 18.45 -6.74 -16.79
CA HIS A 355 17.83 -7.71 -17.73
C HIS A 355 16.46 -7.25 -18.26
N GLN A 356 16.25 -5.94 -18.36
CA GLN A 356 15.01 -5.31 -18.80
C GLN A 356 15.07 -4.85 -20.26
N LYS A 357 13.90 -4.63 -20.86
CA LYS A 357 13.78 -4.18 -22.25
C LYS A 357 12.89 -2.95 -22.37
N VAL A 358 13.31 -1.96 -23.16
CA VAL A 358 12.45 -0.84 -23.55
C VAL A 358 11.32 -1.34 -24.44
N HIS A 359 10.12 -0.77 -24.28
CA HIS A 359 8.96 -1.14 -25.10
C HIS A 359 9.20 -0.78 -26.59
N PRO A 360 9.15 -1.77 -27.52
CA PRO A 360 9.61 -1.58 -28.90
C PRO A 360 8.77 -0.59 -29.70
N ARG A 361 7.48 -0.42 -29.35
CA ARG A 361 6.52 0.39 -30.12
C ARG A 361 6.07 1.68 -29.43
N LYS A 362 6.58 1.99 -28.22
CA LYS A 362 6.17 3.17 -27.45
C LYS A 362 7.31 4.19 -27.36
N PHE A 363 7.81 4.58 -28.51
CA PHE A 363 8.83 5.60 -28.58
C PHE A 363 8.50 6.58 -29.71
N TYR A 364 8.56 7.86 -29.41
CA TYR A 364 8.43 8.95 -30.36
C TYR A 364 9.21 10.15 -29.86
N ILE A 365 9.67 10.98 -30.77
CA ILE A 365 10.27 12.28 -30.46
C ILE A 365 9.45 13.33 -31.21
N GLN A 366 9.11 14.42 -30.52
CA GLN A 366 8.41 15.54 -31.15
C GLN A 366 8.86 16.85 -30.57
N PRO A 367 8.66 18.01 -31.30
CA PRO A 367 8.91 19.32 -30.74
C PRO A 367 8.15 19.55 -29.44
N ALA A 368 8.81 20.15 -28.45
CA ALA A 368 8.21 20.40 -27.13
C ALA A 368 6.92 21.24 -27.21
N ARG A 369 6.85 22.17 -28.19
CA ARG A 369 5.66 22.99 -28.45
C ARG A 369 4.41 22.20 -28.88
N HIS A 370 4.57 20.97 -29.37
CA HIS A 370 3.44 20.08 -29.73
C HIS A 370 2.89 19.33 -28.52
N GLY A 371 3.52 19.49 -27.37
CA GLY A 371 3.16 18.83 -26.11
C GLY A 371 3.57 17.37 -26.08
N VAL A 372 3.29 16.69 -24.96
CA VAL A 372 3.65 15.27 -24.76
C VAL A 372 2.68 14.60 -23.79
N LYS A 373 2.39 13.34 -24.04
CA LYS A 373 1.59 12.50 -23.12
C LYS A 373 2.52 11.88 -22.09
N PHE A 374 2.28 12.19 -20.82
CA PHE A 374 3.01 11.59 -19.71
C PHE A 374 2.06 11.36 -18.53
N VAL A 375 2.14 10.20 -17.87
CA VAL A 375 1.34 9.80 -16.69
C VAL A 375 -0.16 10.11 -16.78
N GLY A 376 -0.74 9.86 -17.96
CA GLY A 376 -2.17 10.09 -18.22
C GLY A 376 -2.56 11.55 -18.47
N ARG A 377 -1.59 12.45 -18.56
CA ARG A 377 -1.75 13.88 -18.86
C ARG A 377 -1.14 14.24 -20.21
N VAL A 378 -1.52 15.39 -20.72
CA VAL A 378 -0.91 16.02 -21.90
C VAL A 378 -0.29 17.33 -21.45
N ILE A 379 1.03 17.37 -21.41
CA ILE A 379 1.82 18.56 -21.08
C ILE A 379 1.92 19.40 -22.35
N MET A 380 1.46 20.64 -22.30
CA MET A 380 1.52 21.63 -23.39
C MET A 380 2.17 22.92 -22.89
N PRO A 381 2.65 23.78 -23.77
CA PRO A 381 3.11 25.10 -23.36
C PRO A 381 2.08 25.85 -22.51
N GLY A 382 2.48 26.23 -21.30
CA GLY A 382 1.68 27.02 -20.37
C GLY A 382 0.51 26.28 -19.69
N ARG A 383 0.21 25.02 -20.03
CA ARG A 383 -0.90 24.28 -19.41
C ARG A 383 -0.81 22.76 -19.53
N THR A 384 -1.41 22.07 -18.58
CA THR A 384 -1.52 20.60 -18.58
C THR A 384 -2.97 20.19 -18.73
N TYR A 385 -3.26 19.30 -19.68
CA TYR A 385 -4.57 18.73 -19.92
C TYR A 385 -4.66 17.28 -19.43
N THR A 386 -5.88 16.83 -19.22
CA THR A 386 -6.16 15.41 -19.01
C THR A 386 -6.21 14.69 -20.36
N GLY A 387 -5.63 13.51 -20.44
CA GLY A 387 -5.66 12.68 -21.65
C GLY A 387 -7.08 12.24 -22.02
N ASN A 388 -7.37 12.16 -23.33
CA ASN A 388 -8.71 11.85 -23.88
C ASN A 388 -9.34 10.57 -23.31
N ARG A 389 -8.53 9.54 -23.03
CA ARG A 389 -8.99 8.30 -22.42
C ARG A 389 -9.62 8.55 -21.04
N THR A 390 -9.00 9.34 -20.18
CA THR A 390 -9.52 9.67 -18.85
C THR A 390 -10.80 10.50 -18.95
N VAL A 391 -10.86 11.42 -19.91
CA VAL A 391 -12.08 12.21 -20.21
C VAL A 391 -13.23 11.31 -20.65
N GLY A 392 -12.97 10.36 -21.56
CA GLY A 392 -13.96 9.38 -22.00
C GLY A 392 -14.47 8.50 -20.84
N ASN A 393 -13.54 8.01 -20.01
CA ASN A 393 -13.89 7.23 -18.82
C ASN A 393 -14.74 8.04 -17.83
N PHE A 394 -14.44 9.33 -17.65
CA PHE A 394 -15.23 10.21 -16.79
C PHE A 394 -16.66 10.35 -17.29
N TYR A 395 -16.88 10.63 -18.57
CA TYR A 395 -18.22 10.73 -19.12
C TYR A 395 -18.97 9.39 -19.03
N ASN A 396 -18.30 8.27 -19.30
CA ASN A 396 -18.91 6.94 -19.15
C ASN A 396 -19.31 6.64 -17.69
N ALA A 397 -18.50 7.07 -16.71
CA ALA A 397 -18.85 6.90 -15.30
C ALA A 397 -20.05 7.77 -14.90
N ILE A 398 -20.11 9.01 -15.37
CA ILE A 398 -21.25 9.91 -15.19
C ILE A 398 -22.52 9.30 -15.80
N ASP A 399 -22.45 8.82 -17.05
CA ASP A 399 -23.61 8.23 -17.74
C ASP A 399 -24.10 6.95 -17.01
N LYS A 400 -23.19 6.11 -16.51
CA LYS A 400 -23.54 4.93 -15.71
C LYS A 400 -24.21 5.29 -14.39
N LEU A 401 -23.67 6.29 -13.67
CA LEU A 401 -24.24 6.77 -12.42
C LEU A 401 -25.67 7.29 -12.62
N ASP A 402 -25.88 8.15 -13.63
CA ASP A 402 -27.20 8.72 -13.90
C ASP A 402 -28.22 7.68 -14.39
N ALA A 403 -27.79 6.74 -15.26
CA ALA A 403 -28.61 5.63 -15.71
C ALA A 403 -29.04 4.70 -14.57
N HIS A 404 -28.12 4.42 -13.62
CA HIS A 404 -28.46 3.64 -12.42
C HIS A 404 -29.49 4.35 -11.56
N CYS A 405 -29.32 5.66 -11.31
CA CYS A 405 -30.30 6.47 -10.62
C CYS A 405 -31.68 6.46 -11.32
N GLY A 406 -31.70 6.51 -12.65
CA GLY A 406 -32.94 6.39 -13.43
C GLY A 406 -33.63 5.02 -13.26
N LYS A 407 -32.86 3.93 -13.10
CA LYS A 407 -33.44 2.61 -12.77
C LYS A 407 -34.00 2.58 -11.35
N MET A 408 -33.33 3.17 -10.39
CA MET A 408 -33.81 3.27 -9.00
C MET A 408 -35.11 4.07 -8.90
N LEU A 409 -35.26 5.13 -9.68
CA LEU A 409 -36.52 5.90 -9.73
C LEU A 409 -37.70 5.06 -10.23
N LYS A 410 -37.45 4.12 -11.16
CA LYS A 410 -38.51 3.27 -11.74
C LYS A 410 -38.83 2.05 -10.90
N LYS A 411 -37.81 1.42 -10.29
CA LYS A 411 -37.93 0.13 -9.60
C LYS A 411 -37.95 0.24 -8.06
N GLY A 412 -37.76 1.43 -7.52
CA GLY A 412 -37.55 1.64 -6.08
C GLY A 412 -36.12 1.44 -5.64
N THR A 413 -35.89 1.66 -4.35
CA THR A 413 -34.59 1.56 -3.69
C THR A 413 -34.46 0.21 -2.99
N SER A 414 -33.39 -0.53 -3.27
CA SER A 414 -33.01 -1.79 -2.59
C SER A 414 -31.59 -1.69 -2.05
N VAL A 415 -31.20 -2.59 -1.16
CA VAL A 415 -29.82 -2.69 -0.62
C VAL A 415 -28.82 -2.77 -1.75
N ASP A 416 -29.01 -3.68 -2.72
CA ASP A 416 -28.09 -3.86 -3.86
C ASP A 416 -27.99 -2.59 -4.71
N SER A 417 -29.12 -1.87 -4.91
CA SER A 417 -29.11 -0.63 -5.67
C SER A 417 -28.35 0.50 -4.94
N LEU A 418 -28.34 0.51 -3.61
CA LEU A 418 -27.56 1.46 -2.81
C LEU A 418 -26.07 1.13 -2.81
N ILE A 419 -25.71 -0.14 -2.73
CA ILE A 419 -24.33 -0.61 -2.87
C ILE A 419 -23.76 -0.14 -4.23
N GLU A 420 -24.49 -0.39 -5.29
CA GLU A 420 -24.08 0.03 -6.64
C GLU A 420 -24.02 1.55 -6.79
N LEU A 421 -24.94 2.30 -6.17
CA LEU A 421 -24.92 3.77 -6.15
C LEU A 421 -23.64 4.30 -5.48
N GLU A 422 -23.24 3.73 -4.35
CA GLU A 422 -21.99 4.08 -3.64
C GLU A 422 -20.75 3.77 -4.49
N HIS A 423 -20.71 2.61 -5.14
CA HIS A 423 -19.62 2.21 -6.05
C HIS A 423 -19.48 3.16 -7.24
N LEU A 424 -20.60 3.48 -7.92
CA LEU A 424 -20.61 4.38 -9.07
C LEU A 424 -20.22 5.81 -8.67
N SER A 425 -20.73 6.29 -7.53
CA SER A 425 -20.35 7.60 -6.98
C SER A 425 -18.88 7.67 -6.63
N SER A 426 -18.31 6.61 -6.05
CA SER A 426 -16.88 6.51 -5.74
C SER A 426 -16.02 6.51 -7.01
N SER A 427 -16.47 5.82 -8.07
CA SER A 427 -15.81 5.81 -9.37
C SER A 427 -15.78 7.20 -10.02
N VAL A 428 -16.90 7.93 -9.97
CA VAL A 428 -16.99 9.31 -10.45
C VAL A 428 -16.08 10.23 -9.64
N ASN A 429 -16.04 10.08 -8.30
CA ASN A 429 -15.19 10.89 -7.42
C ASN A 429 -13.70 10.67 -7.67
N SER A 430 -13.28 9.44 -7.92
CA SER A 430 -11.90 9.13 -8.30
C SER A 430 -11.48 9.88 -9.57
N LEU A 431 -12.36 9.91 -10.58
CA LEU A 431 -12.11 10.63 -11.83
C LEU A 431 -12.16 12.14 -11.66
N TYR A 432 -13.07 12.67 -10.84
CA TYR A 432 -13.07 14.09 -10.47
C TYR A 432 -11.77 14.49 -9.80
N GLY A 433 -11.27 13.70 -8.83
CA GLY A 433 -10.00 13.94 -8.16
C GLY A 433 -8.84 14.03 -9.15
N PHE A 434 -8.82 13.20 -10.19
CA PHE A 434 -7.82 13.28 -11.25
C PHE A 434 -7.99 14.53 -12.13
N LEU A 435 -9.23 14.89 -12.48
CA LEU A 435 -9.54 16.01 -13.38
C LEU A 435 -9.28 17.38 -12.75
N VAL A 436 -9.53 17.55 -11.44
CA VAL A 436 -9.45 18.84 -10.76
C VAL A 436 -8.06 19.48 -10.85
N HIS A 437 -7.03 18.65 -10.98
CA HIS A 437 -5.64 19.06 -11.11
C HIS A 437 -5.17 19.32 -12.55
N SER A 438 -6.08 19.59 -13.48
CA SER A 438 -5.77 19.91 -14.88
C SER A 438 -6.73 20.97 -15.41
N ALA A 439 -6.45 21.51 -16.59
CA ALA A 439 -7.32 22.47 -17.28
C ALA A 439 -8.63 21.80 -17.74
N SER A 440 -9.46 21.35 -16.79
CA SER A 440 -10.62 20.48 -17.02
C SER A 440 -11.98 21.09 -16.62
N PHE A 441 -12.04 22.37 -16.27
CA PHE A 441 -13.28 22.99 -15.78
C PHE A 441 -14.48 22.76 -16.74
N LYS A 442 -14.30 23.02 -18.04
CA LYS A 442 -15.34 22.80 -19.06
C LYS A 442 -15.75 21.32 -19.15
N ILE A 443 -14.80 20.39 -18.99
CA ILE A 443 -15.05 18.93 -19.01
C ILE A 443 -15.92 18.54 -17.81
N ARG A 444 -15.56 19.03 -16.62
CA ARG A 444 -16.29 18.77 -15.38
C ARG A 444 -17.71 19.35 -15.42
N LEU A 445 -17.85 20.58 -15.88
CA LEU A 445 -19.16 21.24 -16.05
C LEU A 445 -20.05 20.47 -17.03
N ARG A 446 -19.50 20.04 -18.18
CA ARG A 446 -20.24 19.20 -19.14
C ARG A 446 -20.63 17.85 -18.55
N GLY A 447 -19.81 17.26 -17.66
CA GLY A 447 -20.18 16.03 -16.93
C GLY A 447 -21.37 16.29 -16.00
N ILE A 448 -21.33 17.39 -15.23
CA ILE A 448 -22.44 17.77 -14.33
C ILE A 448 -23.74 17.98 -15.10
N SER A 449 -23.71 18.62 -16.28
CA SER A 449 -24.91 18.88 -17.10
C SER A 449 -25.56 17.61 -17.67
N LYS A 450 -24.85 16.49 -17.71
CA LYS A 450 -25.40 15.18 -18.12
C LYS A 450 -26.24 14.49 -17.03
N LEU A 451 -26.04 14.86 -15.75
CA LEU A 451 -26.75 14.28 -14.62
C LEU A 451 -28.20 14.80 -14.62
N ARG A 452 -29.18 13.89 -14.77
CA ARG A 452 -30.62 14.19 -14.76
C ARG A 452 -31.31 13.56 -13.55
N HIS A 453 -31.02 12.29 -13.29
CA HIS A 453 -31.70 11.49 -12.27
C HIS A 453 -30.92 11.49 -10.94
N PHE A 454 -29.59 11.67 -10.99
CA PHE A 454 -28.73 11.67 -9.80
C PHE A 454 -29.14 12.71 -8.74
N TRP A 455 -29.68 13.85 -9.13
CA TRP A 455 -30.06 14.93 -8.21
C TRP A 455 -31.12 14.53 -7.17
N LYS A 456 -31.90 13.47 -7.43
CA LYS A 456 -32.80 12.89 -6.43
C LYS A 456 -32.01 12.26 -5.28
N PHE A 457 -30.94 11.55 -5.60
CA PHE A 457 -30.17 10.72 -4.68
C PHE A 457 -28.93 11.40 -4.12
N GLY A 458 -28.44 12.43 -4.80
CA GLY A 458 -27.17 13.08 -4.46
C GLY A 458 -27.09 14.54 -4.89
N TYR A 459 -25.90 15.10 -4.78
CA TYR A 459 -25.53 16.42 -5.25
C TYR A 459 -24.04 16.50 -5.56
N ILE A 460 -23.63 17.50 -6.33
CA ILE A 460 -22.20 17.76 -6.60
C ILE A 460 -21.73 18.91 -5.72
N ALA A 461 -20.81 18.60 -4.81
CA ALA A 461 -20.14 19.59 -3.95
C ALA A 461 -18.91 20.15 -4.67
N ASN A 462 -18.67 21.46 -4.53
CA ASN A 462 -17.47 22.16 -5.04
C ASN A 462 -17.17 21.89 -6.53
N ALA A 463 -18.19 21.59 -7.34
CA ALA A 463 -18.09 21.25 -8.76
C ALA A 463 -17.16 20.05 -9.11
N HIS A 464 -16.85 19.20 -8.14
CA HIS A 464 -15.99 18.03 -8.39
C HIS A 464 -16.15 16.85 -7.42
N VAL A 465 -17.15 16.86 -6.53
CA VAL A 465 -17.40 15.73 -5.63
C VAL A 465 -18.86 15.35 -5.65
N ALA A 466 -19.16 14.14 -6.13
CA ALA A 466 -20.49 13.55 -6.00
C ALA A 466 -20.73 13.06 -4.57
N LYS A 467 -21.73 13.59 -3.90
CA LYS A 467 -22.14 13.20 -2.54
C LYS A 467 -23.55 12.61 -2.58
N ILE A 468 -23.74 11.47 -1.95
CA ILE A 468 -25.04 10.84 -1.77
C ILE A 468 -25.73 11.49 -0.57
N LYS A 469 -27.02 11.81 -0.70
CA LYS A 469 -27.86 12.34 0.39
C LYS A 469 -27.95 11.30 1.51
N ASN A 470 -28.00 11.75 2.76
CA ASN A 470 -27.92 10.87 3.93
C ASN A 470 -28.94 9.73 3.93
N GLN A 471 -30.18 10.00 3.51
CA GLN A 471 -31.25 9.00 3.43
C GLN A 471 -31.00 7.86 2.44
N TYR A 472 -30.09 8.06 1.45
CA TYR A 472 -29.71 7.06 0.46
C TYR A 472 -28.33 6.47 0.70
N LYS A 473 -27.67 6.77 1.82
CA LYS A 473 -26.45 6.06 2.23
C LYS A 473 -26.85 4.70 2.77
N LEU A 474 -26.17 3.67 2.32
CA LEU A 474 -26.43 2.28 2.70
C LEU A 474 -26.53 2.09 4.22
N GLN A 475 -25.58 2.65 4.97
CA GLN A 475 -25.58 2.55 6.43
C GLN A 475 -26.85 3.12 7.07
N ASN A 476 -27.32 4.30 6.63
CA ASN A 476 -28.50 4.94 7.18
C ASN A 476 -29.78 4.22 6.75
N TYR A 477 -29.80 3.69 5.53
CA TYR A 477 -30.92 2.89 5.02
C TYR A 477 -31.08 1.59 5.84
N LEU A 478 -30.00 0.89 6.14
CA LEU A 478 -30.03 -0.32 6.96
C LEU A 478 -30.49 -0.04 8.40
N ILE A 479 -30.07 1.09 8.99
CA ILE A 479 -30.53 1.51 10.31
C ILE A 479 -32.05 1.78 10.28
N GLN A 480 -32.53 2.53 9.30
CA GLN A 480 -33.96 2.84 9.16
C GLN A 480 -34.78 1.56 8.97
N LYS A 481 -34.35 0.64 8.10
CA LYS A 481 -35.04 -0.66 7.89
C LYS A 481 -35.14 -1.47 9.19
N ARG A 482 -34.06 -1.57 9.93
CA ARG A 482 -34.06 -2.25 11.23
C ARG A 482 -35.03 -1.59 12.23
N ASP A 483 -35.08 -0.25 12.25
CA ASP A 483 -35.96 0.48 13.16
C ASP A 483 -37.43 0.35 12.73
N GLU A 484 -37.72 0.27 11.43
CA GLU A 484 -39.05 -0.06 10.88
C GLU A 484 -39.47 -1.48 11.28
N GLU A 485 -38.61 -2.48 11.08
CA GLU A 485 -38.85 -3.88 11.48
C GLU A 485 -39.10 -4.01 12.98
N ASN A 486 -38.30 -3.33 13.82
CA ASN A 486 -38.49 -3.33 15.27
C ASN A 486 -39.81 -2.66 15.68
N SER A 487 -40.28 -1.62 14.97
CA SER A 487 -41.56 -0.96 15.26
C SER A 487 -42.74 -1.82 14.84
N GLU A 488 -42.66 -2.56 13.74
CA GLU A 488 -43.68 -3.52 13.30
C GLU A 488 -43.81 -4.70 14.29
N TYR A 489 -42.66 -5.20 14.81
CA TYR A 489 -42.65 -6.21 15.89
C TYR A 489 -43.30 -5.69 17.18
N ALA A 490 -43.09 -4.43 17.52
CA ALA A 490 -43.68 -3.82 18.71
C ALA A 490 -45.21 -3.56 18.56
N ALA A 491 -45.68 -3.29 17.33
CA ALA A 491 -47.08 -3.05 17.03
C ALA A 491 -47.91 -4.35 16.86
N GLY A 492 -47.26 -5.47 16.49
CA GLY A 492 -47.89 -6.77 16.24
C GLY A 492 -47.98 -7.66 17.46
N GLY A 493 -48.51 -7.19 18.58
CA GLY A 493 -48.76 -7.83 19.88
C GLY A 493 -48.65 -9.35 20.00
N PHE A 494 -47.49 -9.94 19.88
CA PHE A 494 -47.22 -11.33 20.28
C PHE A 494 -46.50 -11.36 21.65
N GLY A 495 -47.26 -11.66 22.68
CA GLY A 495 -46.79 -11.89 24.04
C GLY A 495 -45.95 -13.18 24.16
N GLY A 496 -44.70 -13.10 23.75
CA GLY A 496 -43.67 -14.11 24.00
C GLY A 496 -42.41 -13.44 24.48
N ARG A 497 -42.05 -13.64 25.76
CA ARG A 497 -40.76 -13.17 26.31
C ARG A 497 -39.62 -13.89 25.60
N LEU A 498 -39.13 -13.30 24.52
CA LEU A 498 -37.77 -13.58 24.04
C LEU A 498 -36.82 -12.72 24.87
N GLN A 499 -35.96 -13.38 25.63
CA GLN A 499 -34.80 -12.70 26.23
C GLN A 499 -33.98 -12.10 25.10
N LEU A 500 -34.07 -10.77 24.98
CA LEU A 500 -33.24 -9.99 24.07
C LEU A 500 -31.78 -10.19 24.47
N ILE A 501 -30.99 -10.78 23.58
CA ILE A 501 -29.54 -10.66 23.61
C ILE A 501 -29.24 -9.16 23.61
N PRO A 502 -28.44 -8.62 24.56
CA PRO A 502 -28.16 -7.18 24.60
C PRO A 502 -27.60 -6.75 23.27
N SER A 503 -28.33 -5.86 22.57
CA SER A 503 -27.85 -5.27 21.34
C SER A 503 -26.52 -4.58 21.58
N GLU A 504 -25.47 -5.00 20.87
CA GLU A 504 -24.20 -4.28 20.82
C GLU A 504 -24.48 -2.81 20.52
N LYS A 505 -23.97 -1.92 21.35
CA LYS A 505 -24.14 -0.47 21.23
C LYS A 505 -23.67 -0.01 19.84
N PRO A 506 -24.43 0.83 19.12
CA PRO A 506 -24.09 1.23 17.78
C PRO A 506 -22.71 1.94 17.76
N TYR A 507 -21.92 1.60 16.77
CA TYR A 507 -20.55 2.06 16.48
C TYR A 507 -20.32 3.59 16.66
N ASN A 508 -21.38 4.38 16.58
CA ASN A 508 -21.31 5.84 16.77
C ASN A 508 -21.07 6.31 18.23
N GLN A 509 -21.23 5.46 19.25
CA GLN A 509 -20.91 5.84 20.62
C GLN A 509 -19.39 5.88 20.89
N PHE A 510 -18.59 5.20 20.10
CA PHE A 510 -17.14 5.26 20.22
C PHE A 510 -16.53 6.57 19.70
N ARG A 511 -17.21 7.28 18.81
CA ARG A 511 -16.73 8.58 18.28
C ARG A 511 -16.93 9.75 19.26
N ARG A 512 -17.90 9.70 20.16
CA ARG A 512 -18.17 10.80 21.12
C ARG A 512 -17.38 10.73 22.42
N ARG A 513 -16.72 9.61 22.74
CA ARG A 513 -15.91 9.47 23.97
C ARG A 513 -14.45 9.94 23.84
N ARG A 514 -14.00 10.37 22.67
CA ARG A 514 -12.61 10.86 22.46
C ARG A 514 -12.35 12.29 22.94
N THR A 515 -13.36 13.01 23.46
CA THR A 515 -13.20 14.41 23.94
C THR A 515 -13.26 14.59 25.46
N ARG A 516 -13.30 13.52 26.23
CA ARG A 516 -13.07 13.62 27.68
C ARG A 516 -11.80 12.88 28.07
N ARG A 517 -10.68 13.61 28.03
CA ARG A 517 -9.44 13.21 28.70
C ARG A 517 -9.71 13.07 30.21
N ARG A 518 -9.83 11.84 30.69
CA ARG A 518 -9.61 11.56 32.12
C ARG A 518 -8.10 11.37 32.30
N ASN A 519 -7.49 12.32 33.02
CA ASN A 519 -6.15 12.20 33.56
C ASN A 519 -6.06 10.95 34.44
N VAL A 520 -5.50 9.89 33.95
CA VAL A 520 -5.00 8.81 34.79
C VAL A 520 -3.56 9.19 35.14
N ARG A 521 -3.34 9.65 36.34
CA ARG A 521 -2.00 9.85 36.91
C ARG A 521 -1.40 8.48 37.17
N ILE A 522 -0.50 8.05 36.32
CA ILE A 522 0.45 6.99 36.64
C ILE A 522 1.63 7.69 37.33
N ARG A 523 1.86 7.38 38.62
CA ARG A 523 3.07 7.78 39.34
C ARG A 523 4.21 6.92 38.82
N VAL A 524 5.09 7.49 38.02
CA VAL A 524 6.42 6.94 37.70
C VAL A 524 7.45 7.76 38.47
N GLY A 525 8.32 7.09 39.20
CA GLY A 525 9.38 7.69 40.02
C GLY A 525 10.35 8.51 39.17
N HIS A 526 10.76 9.62 39.73
CA HIS A 526 11.68 10.58 39.13
C HIS A 526 13.10 10.00 39.00
N HIS A 527 13.62 9.92 37.79
CA HIS A 527 15.01 10.23 37.51
C HIS A 527 15.05 11.37 36.49
N ARG A 528 15.69 12.49 36.94
CA ARG A 528 15.86 13.71 36.15
C ARG A 528 16.88 13.48 35.03
N THR A 529 16.46 13.64 33.78
CA THR A 529 17.34 14.03 32.69
C THR A 529 16.69 15.18 31.92
N ARG A 530 17.49 16.22 31.67
CA ARG A 530 17.04 17.48 31.05
C ARG A 530 16.65 17.23 29.59
N ALA A 531 15.40 17.53 29.25
CA ALA A 531 14.92 17.57 27.88
C ALA A 531 15.29 18.92 27.24
N ILE A 532 15.96 18.87 26.11
CA ILE A 532 16.18 20.00 25.20
C ILE A 532 14.93 20.08 24.30
N ARG A 533 14.21 21.21 24.35
CA ARG A 533 13.10 21.50 23.44
C ARG A 533 13.63 22.02 22.10
N PRO A 534 13.14 21.57 20.96
CA PRO A 534 13.39 22.25 19.70
C PRO A 534 12.52 23.54 19.62
N ARG A 535 13.14 24.64 19.21
CA ARG A 535 12.46 25.92 18.91
C ARG A 535 11.82 25.85 17.52
N PRO A 536 10.68 26.53 17.30
CA PRO A 536 10.12 26.71 15.96
C PRO A 536 10.98 27.70 15.15
N TYR A 537 11.21 27.36 13.89
CA TYR A 537 11.88 28.25 12.95
C TYR A 537 10.90 29.36 12.51
N HIS A 538 11.28 30.61 12.78
CA HIS A 538 10.73 31.79 12.13
C HIS A 538 11.42 31.99 10.78
N ILE A 539 10.62 32.16 9.73
CA ILE A 539 11.09 32.66 8.43
C ILE A 539 11.29 34.16 8.59
N GLY A 540 12.53 34.58 8.56
CA GLY A 540 12.92 35.99 8.51
C GLY A 540 13.50 36.32 7.15
N ASP A 541 13.03 37.43 6.60
CA ASP A 541 13.40 38.04 5.34
C ASP A 541 14.92 38.11 5.07
N CYS A 542 15.36 37.62 3.93
CA CYS A 542 16.68 37.93 3.39
C CYS A 542 16.53 38.80 2.14
N LYS A 543 16.74 40.09 2.32
CA LYS A 543 16.98 41.07 1.23
C LYS A 543 18.34 40.76 0.63
N MET A 544 18.39 40.69 -0.70
CA MET A 544 19.63 40.72 -1.48
C MET A 544 20.22 42.17 -1.47
N PRO A 545 21.55 42.31 -1.55
CA PRO A 545 22.17 43.43 -2.22
C PRO A 545 22.79 43.00 -3.56
N LEU A 546 22.63 43.88 -4.50
CA LEU A 546 23.20 44.12 -5.83
C LEU A 546 24.31 43.19 -6.33
#